data_ea3b610805c8c059d8ebe1a2e0eed8bd
#
_entry.id   ea3b610805c8c059d8ebe1a2e0eed8bd
#
_cell.length_a   1.000
_cell.length_b   1.000
_cell.length_c   1.000
_cell.angle_alpha   90.00
_cell.angle_beta   90.00
_cell.angle_gamma   90.00
#
_symmetry.space_group_name_H-M   'P 1'
#
loop_
_entity.id
_entity.type
_entity.pdbx_description
1 polymer ?
#
loop_
_entity_poly.entity_id
_entity_poly.type
_entity_poly.pdbx_seq_one_letter_code
_entity_poly.pdbx_strand_id
1 'polypeptide(L)'
;MQIIHWGILLVLVLAVPLILGMIPIKHMNKLQRTPAMAYICGWFISFAVFEVVAVPFILLEQSFTLVVVVYTFLICVLLGISLWRGRNVLGEFAGQIKGIKNWTLSCKIGWIVVFLLIAVQMFVAVFWEYYDGDDAYYIATAVVTDTFDTMYLRDNY
;
A
#
# COMPACT_ATOMS: atom_id res chain seq x y z
N MET A 1 12.71 7.75 -18.87
CA MET A 1 12.62 6.51 -18.04
C MET A 1 12.02 6.74 -16.65
N GLN A 2 12.41 7.76 -15.90
CA GLN A 2 11.89 8.02 -14.53
C GLN A 2 10.35 8.15 -14.46
N ILE A 3 9.71 8.89 -15.36
CA ILE A 3 8.24 9.10 -15.35
C ILE A 3 7.46 7.79 -15.45
N ILE A 4 7.95 6.83 -16.25
CA ILE A 4 7.30 5.51 -16.40
C ILE A 4 7.38 4.74 -15.08
N HIS A 5 8.51 4.76 -14.38
CA HIS A 5 8.68 4.08 -13.09
C HIS A 5 7.75 4.68 -12.03
N TRP A 6 7.62 6.01 -11.96
CA TRP A 6 6.68 6.67 -11.05
C TRP A 6 5.23 6.31 -11.37
N GLY A 7 4.87 6.24 -12.65
CA GLY A 7 3.54 5.81 -13.08
C GLY A 7 3.22 4.37 -12.65
N ILE A 8 4.15 3.44 -12.85
CA ILE A 8 4.01 2.04 -12.44
C ILE A 8 3.89 1.96 -10.91
N LEU A 9 4.75 2.66 -10.17
CA LEU A 9 4.72 2.68 -8.71
C LEU A 9 3.37 3.19 -8.18
N LEU A 10 2.85 4.28 -8.75
CA LEU A 10 1.55 4.83 -8.38
C LEU A 10 0.42 3.81 -8.60
N VAL A 11 0.43 3.14 -9.76
CA VAL A 11 -0.56 2.10 -10.05
C VAL A 11 -0.45 0.94 -9.06
N LEU A 12 0.75 0.48 -8.75
CA LEU A 12 0.97 -0.59 -7.78
C LEU A 12 0.49 -0.20 -6.38
N VAL A 13 0.85 0.99 -5.90
CA VAL A 13 0.46 1.49 -4.58
C VAL A 13 -1.06 1.65 -4.45
N LEU A 14 -1.75 2.01 -5.51
CA LEU A 14 -3.21 2.17 -5.48
C LEU A 14 -3.96 0.87 -5.77
N ALA A 15 -3.56 0.11 -6.79
CA ALA A 15 -4.29 -1.05 -7.27
C ALA A 15 -4.09 -2.28 -6.39
N VAL A 16 -2.86 -2.56 -5.97
CA VAL A 16 -2.54 -3.77 -5.19
C VAL A 16 -3.32 -3.83 -3.88
N PRO A 17 -3.29 -2.79 -3.00
CA PRO A 17 -4.07 -2.84 -1.77
C PRO A 17 -5.57 -2.90 -2.03
N LEU A 18 -6.08 -2.16 -3.03
CA LEU A 18 -7.50 -2.19 -3.37
C LEU A 18 -7.98 -3.61 -3.72
N ILE A 19 -7.20 -4.33 -4.54
CA ILE A 19 -7.52 -5.69 -4.96
C ILE A 19 -7.40 -6.67 -3.78
N LEU A 20 -6.33 -6.62 -3.00
CA LEU A 20 -6.15 -7.48 -1.84
C LEU A 20 -7.28 -7.34 -0.82
N GLY A 21 -7.77 -6.13 -0.61
CA GLY A 21 -8.84 -5.86 0.33
C GLY A 21 -10.23 -6.33 -0.11
N MET A 22 -10.41 -6.76 -1.36
CA MET A 22 -11.73 -7.25 -1.83
C MET A 22 -12.20 -8.51 -1.10
N ILE A 23 -11.28 -9.37 -0.65
CA ILE A 23 -11.65 -10.61 0.06
C ILE A 23 -12.27 -10.29 1.43
N PRO A 24 -11.60 -9.59 2.36
CA PRO A 24 -12.16 -9.34 3.68
C PRO A 24 -13.47 -8.55 3.62
N ILE A 25 -13.56 -7.53 2.76
CA ILE A 25 -14.77 -6.73 2.70
C ILE A 25 -15.98 -7.47 2.15
N LYS A 26 -15.79 -8.53 1.37
CA LYS A 26 -16.87 -9.40 0.90
C LYS A 26 -17.65 -10.02 2.07
N HIS A 27 -17.01 -10.23 3.21
CA HIS A 27 -17.61 -10.77 4.43
C HIS A 27 -18.20 -9.70 5.35
N MET A 28 -18.01 -8.42 5.03
CA MET A 28 -18.58 -7.29 5.77
C MET A 28 -20.02 -7.00 5.34
N ASN A 29 -20.72 -6.17 6.13
CA ASN A 29 -22.05 -5.68 5.78
C ASN A 29 -21.99 -4.82 4.51
N LYS A 30 -23.06 -4.82 3.71
CA LYS A 30 -23.12 -4.08 2.42
C LYS A 30 -22.76 -2.59 2.56
N LEU A 31 -23.15 -1.95 3.68
CA LEU A 31 -22.85 -0.54 3.95
C LEU A 31 -21.34 -0.27 4.13
N GLN A 32 -20.58 -1.28 4.55
CA GLN A 32 -19.13 -1.19 4.81
C GLN A 32 -18.31 -1.58 3.57
N ARG A 33 -18.92 -2.16 2.55
CA ARG A 33 -18.24 -2.56 1.31
C ARG A 33 -17.96 -1.37 0.42
N THR A 34 -16.99 -0.57 0.80
CA THR A 34 -16.55 0.60 0.05
C THR A 34 -15.14 0.41 -0.51
N PRO A 35 -14.76 1.08 -1.62
CA PRO A 35 -13.40 1.06 -2.14
C PRO A 35 -12.38 1.52 -1.10
N ALA A 36 -12.72 2.53 -0.29
CA ALA A 36 -11.84 3.03 0.77
C ALA A 36 -11.56 1.95 1.84
N MET A 37 -12.60 1.22 2.28
CA MET A 37 -12.44 0.13 3.24
C MET A 37 -11.62 -1.01 2.64
N ALA A 38 -11.84 -1.35 1.36
CA ALA A 38 -11.01 -2.32 0.66
C ALA A 38 -9.55 -1.89 0.64
N TYR A 39 -9.29 -0.64 0.31
CA TYR A 39 -7.93 -0.10 0.26
C TYR A 39 -7.22 -0.21 1.62
N ILE A 40 -7.88 0.18 2.69
CA ILE A 40 -7.35 0.08 4.05
C ILE A 40 -7.07 -1.39 4.42
N CYS A 41 -8.05 -2.29 4.23
CA CYS A 41 -7.88 -3.72 4.50
C CYS A 41 -6.74 -4.33 3.69
N GLY A 42 -6.58 -3.91 2.45
CA GLY A 42 -5.51 -4.39 1.59
C GLY A 42 -4.11 -3.96 2.06
N TRP A 43 -3.95 -2.75 2.58
CA TRP A 43 -2.71 -2.32 3.22
C TRP A 43 -2.38 -3.17 4.44
N PHE A 44 -3.36 -3.43 5.31
CA PHE A 44 -3.15 -4.32 6.45
C PHE A 44 -2.73 -5.73 6.03
N ILE A 45 -3.33 -6.27 4.96
CA ILE A 45 -2.92 -7.58 4.42
C ILE A 45 -1.48 -7.52 3.88
N SER A 46 -1.14 -6.47 3.12
CA SER A 46 0.20 -6.30 2.57
C SER A 46 1.27 -6.25 3.67
N PHE A 47 1.03 -5.46 4.72
CA PHE A 47 1.93 -5.38 5.86
C PHE A 47 1.99 -6.71 6.63
N ALA A 48 0.86 -7.36 6.90
CA ALA A 48 0.85 -8.65 7.58
C ALA A 48 1.62 -9.72 6.80
N VAL A 49 1.48 -9.77 5.48
CA VAL A 49 2.26 -10.69 4.63
C VAL A 49 3.74 -10.34 4.67
N PHE A 50 4.09 -9.05 4.64
CA PHE A 50 5.47 -8.60 4.75
C PHE A 50 6.08 -9.06 6.08
N GLU A 51 5.42 -8.83 7.20
CA GLU A 51 5.90 -9.23 8.54
C GLU A 51 6.08 -10.75 8.65
N VAL A 52 5.11 -11.52 8.15
CA VAL A 52 5.17 -12.99 8.18
C VAL A 52 6.36 -13.52 7.37
N VAL A 53 6.73 -12.84 6.30
CA VAL A 53 7.90 -13.19 5.48
C VAL A 53 9.18 -12.61 6.10
N ALA A 54 9.22 -11.31 6.36
CA ALA A 54 10.45 -10.63 6.75
C ALA A 54 11.01 -11.11 8.10
N VAL A 55 10.16 -11.29 9.10
CA VAL A 55 10.62 -11.66 10.45
C VAL A 55 11.37 -13.00 10.47
N PRO A 56 10.85 -14.12 9.92
CA PRO A 56 11.62 -15.36 9.89
C PRO A 56 12.91 -15.24 9.08
N PHE A 57 12.90 -14.52 7.97
CA PHE A 57 14.08 -14.38 7.11
C PHE A 57 15.17 -13.52 7.77
N ILE A 58 14.79 -12.49 8.53
CA ILE A 58 15.73 -11.71 9.35
C ILE A 58 16.36 -12.60 10.41
N LEU A 59 15.55 -13.39 11.14
CA LEU A 59 16.03 -14.29 12.19
C LEU A 59 16.95 -15.40 11.65
N LEU A 60 16.74 -15.83 10.40
CA LEU A 60 17.54 -16.83 9.72
C LEU A 60 18.72 -16.21 8.95
N GLU A 61 18.96 -14.91 9.08
CA GLU A 61 20.03 -14.18 8.39
C GLU A 61 20.02 -14.38 6.86
N GLN A 62 18.83 -14.47 6.25
CA GLN A 62 18.68 -14.68 4.81
C GLN A 62 18.84 -13.38 4.03
N SER A 63 19.13 -13.51 2.73
CA SER A 63 19.31 -12.35 1.84
C SER A 63 18.02 -11.55 1.65
N PHE A 64 18.16 -10.25 1.49
CA PHE A 64 17.03 -9.34 1.18
C PHE A 64 16.35 -9.70 -0.14
N THR A 65 17.14 -10.07 -1.15
CA THR A 65 16.61 -10.52 -2.44
C THR A 65 15.64 -11.69 -2.28
N LEU A 66 15.95 -12.65 -1.41
CA LEU A 66 15.08 -13.80 -1.16
C LEU A 66 13.75 -13.37 -0.50
N VAL A 67 13.81 -12.43 0.46
CA VAL A 67 12.61 -11.83 1.09
C VAL A 67 11.72 -11.19 0.02
N VAL A 68 12.30 -10.36 -0.85
CA VAL A 68 11.56 -9.68 -1.93
C VAL A 68 10.90 -10.68 -2.89
N VAL A 69 11.62 -11.73 -3.29
CA VAL A 69 11.09 -12.77 -4.18
C VAL A 69 9.91 -13.50 -3.55
N VAL A 70 10.07 -13.96 -2.30
CA VAL A 70 9.02 -14.70 -1.58
C VAL A 70 7.80 -13.79 -1.31
N TYR A 71 8.03 -12.57 -0.85
CA TYR A 71 6.95 -11.58 -0.64
C TYR A 71 6.19 -11.30 -1.93
N THR A 72 6.90 -11.00 -3.02
CA THR A 72 6.28 -10.72 -4.32
C THR A 72 5.47 -11.91 -4.82
N PHE A 73 6.00 -13.13 -4.70
CA PHE A 73 5.28 -14.34 -5.06
C PHE A 73 3.98 -14.50 -4.27
N LEU A 74 4.02 -14.33 -2.94
CA LEU A 74 2.83 -14.42 -2.09
C LEU A 74 1.81 -13.34 -2.42
N ILE A 75 2.23 -12.10 -2.64
CA ILE A 75 1.34 -11.02 -3.06
C ILE A 75 0.69 -11.34 -4.41
N CYS A 76 1.42 -11.85 -5.39
CA CYS A 76 0.87 -12.26 -6.69
C CYS A 76 -0.18 -13.36 -6.53
N VAL A 77 0.07 -14.37 -5.71
CA VAL A 77 -0.90 -15.44 -5.42
C VAL A 77 -2.17 -14.87 -4.77
N LEU A 78 -2.00 -14.01 -3.76
CA LEU A 78 -3.13 -13.37 -3.07
C LEU A 78 -3.92 -12.46 -4.01
N LEU A 79 -3.27 -11.72 -4.90
CA LEU A 79 -3.93 -10.91 -5.93
C LEU A 79 -4.76 -11.80 -6.86
N GLY A 80 -4.22 -12.92 -7.33
CA GLY A 80 -4.94 -13.88 -8.15
C GLY A 80 -6.20 -14.41 -7.45
N ILE A 81 -6.08 -14.82 -6.18
CA ILE A 81 -7.22 -15.27 -5.37
C ILE A 81 -8.23 -14.14 -5.17
N SER A 82 -7.76 -12.92 -4.89
CA SER A 82 -8.62 -11.75 -4.66
C SER A 82 -9.40 -11.37 -5.91
N LEU A 83 -8.78 -11.37 -7.07
CA LEU A 83 -9.45 -11.12 -8.35
C LEU A 83 -10.47 -12.21 -8.67
N TRP A 84 -10.12 -13.47 -8.44
CA TRP A 84 -11.05 -14.58 -8.72
C TRP A 84 -12.27 -14.56 -7.80
N ARG A 85 -12.05 -14.45 -6.49
CA ARG A 85 -13.13 -14.48 -5.48
C ARG A 85 -13.84 -13.15 -5.29
N GLY A 86 -13.15 -12.03 -5.53
CA GLY A 86 -13.64 -10.67 -5.31
C GLY A 86 -14.30 -10.01 -6.52
N ARG A 87 -14.37 -10.67 -7.68
CA ARG A 87 -14.90 -10.08 -8.92
C ARG A 87 -16.28 -9.42 -8.78
N ASN A 88 -17.15 -9.96 -7.92
CA ASN A 88 -18.49 -9.41 -7.68
C ASN A 88 -18.41 -8.05 -6.97
N VAL A 89 -17.42 -7.85 -6.10
CA VAL A 89 -17.19 -6.61 -5.37
C VAL A 89 -16.74 -5.48 -6.31
N LEU A 90 -16.02 -5.81 -7.39
CA LEU A 90 -15.66 -4.82 -8.41
C LEU A 90 -16.90 -4.23 -9.09
N GLY A 91 -17.93 -5.03 -9.32
CA GLY A 91 -19.23 -4.57 -9.86
C GLY A 91 -19.93 -3.61 -8.87
N GLU A 92 -19.88 -3.92 -7.57
CA GLU A 92 -20.42 -3.04 -6.53
C GLU A 92 -19.67 -1.71 -6.48
N PHE A 93 -18.33 -1.72 -6.59
CA PHE A 93 -17.51 -0.49 -6.63
C PHE A 93 -17.82 0.37 -7.85
N ALA A 94 -17.94 -0.26 -9.03
CA ALA A 94 -18.32 0.48 -10.24
C ALA A 94 -19.69 1.15 -10.10
N GLY A 95 -20.64 0.50 -9.43
CA GLY A 95 -21.94 1.06 -9.10
C GLY A 95 -21.84 2.25 -8.15
N GLN A 96 -21.02 2.16 -7.11
CA GLN A 96 -20.80 3.25 -6.15
C GLN A 96 -20.14 4.48 -6.80
N ILE A 97 -19.14 4.25 -7.68
CA ILE A 97 -18.49 5.34 -8.43
C ILE A 97 -19.48 6.06 -9.33
N LYS A 98 -20.35 5.32 -10.04
CA LYS A 98 -21.42 5.93 -10.83
C LYS A 98 -22.41 6.73 -9.98
N GLY A 99 -22.64 6.30 -8.73
CA GLY A 99 -23.50 6.98 -7.76
C GLY A 99 -22.95 8.33 -7.23
N ILE A 100 -21.66 8.63 -7.41
CA ILE A 100 -21.04 9.90 -6.96
C ILE A 100 -21.78 11.12 -7.52
N LYS A 101 -22.31 11.02 -8.73
CA LYS A 101 -23.07 12.08 -9.37
C LYS A 101 -24.28 12.52 -8.52
N ASN A 102 -24.88 11.58 -7.78
CA ASN A 102 -26.07 11.78 -6.96
C ASN A 102 -25.78 12.14 -5.50
N TRP A 103 -24.50 12.32 -5.15
CA TRP A 103 -24.12 12.69 -3.80
C TRP A 103 -24.67 14.07 -3.42
N THR A 104 -25.07 14.21 -2.15
CA THR A 104 -25.48 15.50 -1.60
C THR A 104 -24.34 16.52 -1.67
N LEU A 105 -24.67 17.80 -1.73
CA LEU A 105 -23.68 18.87 -1.77
C LEU A 105 -22.70 18.78 -0.58
N SER A 106 -23.20 18.49 0.63
CA SER A 106 -22.39 18.32 1.83
C SER A 106 -21.34 17.20 1.66
N CYS A 107 -21.72 16.09 1.04
CA CYS A 107 -20.81 14.98 0.79
C CYS A 107 -19.70 15.37 -0.20
N LYS A 108 -20.04 16.09 -1.25
CA LYS A 108 -19.08 16.60 -2.23
C LYS A 108 -18.10 17.60 -1.60
N ILE A 109 -18.60 18.53 -0.80
CA ILE A 109 -17.76 19.49 -0.05
C ILE A 109 -16.81 18.72 0.90
N GLY A 110 -17.31 17.75 1.65
CA GLY A 110 -16.47 16.92 2.53
C GLY A 110 -15.31 16.27 1.80
N TRP A 111 -15.55 15.69 0.63
CA TRP A 111 -14.47 15.11 -0.19
C TRP A 111 -13.48 16.15 -0.72
N ILE A 112 -13.96 17.33 -1.13
CA ILE A 112 -13.08 18.43 -1.56
C ILE A 112 -12.16 18.84 -0.42
N VAL A 113 -12.67 18.98 0.81
CA VAL A 113 -11.87 19.31 2.00
C VAL A 113 -10.82 18.24 2.27
N VAL A 114 -11.18 16.95 2.21
CA VAL A 114 -10.23 15.85 2.40
C VAL A 114 -9.12 15.88 1.36
N PHE A 115 -9.46 16.05 0.07
CA PHE A 115 -8.45 16.17 -0.99
C PHE A 115 -7.54 17.39 -0.80
N LEU A 116 -8.09 18.50 -0.37
CA LEU A 116 -7.32 19.71 -0.11
C LEU A 116 -6.36 19.52 1.07
N LEU A 117 -6.78 18.86 2.15
CA LEU A 117 -5.92 18.52 3.27
C LEU A 117 -4.78 17.59 2.86
N ILE A 118 -5.08 16.55 2.05
CA ILE A 118 -4.05 15.65 1.51
C ILE A 118 -3.06 16.44 0.64
N ALA A 119 -3.55 17.30 -0.24
CA ALA A 119 -2.69 18.12 -1.09
C ALA A 119 -1.78 19.05 -0.29
N VAL A 120 -2.31 19.67 0.78
CA VAL A 120 -1.52 20.51 1.70
C VAL A 120 -0.45 19.66 2.42
N GLN A 121 -0.81 18.47 2.93
CA GLN A 121 0.14 17.57 3.57
C GLN A 121 1.25 17.14 2.61
N MET A 122 0.89 16.77 1.36
CA MET A 122 1.88 16.43 0.35
C MET A 122 2.78 17.63 0.01
N PHE A 123 2.21 18.81 -0.11
CA PHE A 123 2.99 20.04 -0.35
C PHE A 123 3.97 20.31 0.80
N VAL A 124 3.50 20.23 2.05
CA VAL A 124 4.35 20.40 3.23
C VAL A 124 5.45 19.34 3.26
N ALA A 125 5.13 18.07 2.99
CA ALA A 125 6.11 16.98 2.96
C ALA A 125 7.20 17.15 1.89
N VAL A 126 6.84 17.75 0.73
CA VAL A 126 7.80 17.96 -0.37
C VAL A 126 8.65 19.23 -0.16
N PHE A 127 8.05 20.30 0.36
CA PHE A 127 8.73 21.61 0.44
C PHE A 127 9.28 21.93 1.82
N TRP A 128 8.84 21.21 2.84
CA TRP A 128 9.34 21.38 4.21
C TRP A 128 10.19 20.17 4.58
N GLU A 129 11.35 20.06 3.93
CA GLU A 129 12.34 19.05 4.31
C GLU A 129 12.87 19.38 5.73
N TYR A 130 12.35 18.65 6.69
CA TYR A 130 12.93 18.64 8.02
C TYR A 130 13.99 17.54 8.05
N TYR A 131 15.26 17.90 7.94
CA TYR A 131 16.35 16.94 8.12
C TYR A 131 16.43 16.55 9.58
N ASP A 132 15.79 15.44 9.92
CA ASP A 132 15.94 14.79 11.21
C ASP A 132 17.07 13.73 11.12
N GLY A 133 17.77 13.50 12.25
CA GLY A 133 18.77 12.44 12.32
C GLY A 133 18.22 11.06 11.97
N ASP A 134 16.94 10.85 12.21
CA ASP A 134 16.24 9.62 11.86
C ASP A 134 16.16 9.40 10.34
N ASP A 135 15.99 10.44 9.52
CA ASP A 135 15.97 10.34 8.06
C ASP A 135 17.32 9.82 7.54
N ALA A 136 18.42 10.32 8.08
CA ALA A 136 19.76 9.85 7.73
C ALA A 136 19.95 8.36 8.08
N TYR A 137 19.41 7.92 9.22
CA TYR A 137 19.44 6.53 9.64
C TYR A 137 18.64 5.62 8.67
N TYR A 138 17.41 6.00 8.32
CA TYR A 138 16.58 5.21 7.40
C TYR A 138 17.17 5.15 6.00
N ILE A 139 17.74 6.25 5.50
CA ILE A 139 18.43 6.27 4.21
C ILE A 139 19.67 5.38 4.25
N ALA A 140 20.50 5.48 5.29
CA ALA A 140 21.68 4.65 5.46
C ALA A 140 21.30 3.16 5.52
N THR A 141 20.24 2.81 6.27
CA THR A 141 19.71 1.45 6.37
C THR A 141 19.25 0.92 5.02
N ALA A 142 18.52 1.73 4.25
CA ALA A 142 18.07 1.35 2.91
C ALA A 142 19.24 1.11 1.95
N VAL A 143 20.26 1.97 1.97
CA VAL A 143 21.48 1.82 1.16
C VAL A 143 22.25 0.57 1.54
N VAL A 144 22.41 0.30 2.85
CA VAL A 144 23.11 -0.90 3.34
C VAL A 144 22.35 -2.15 2.93
N THR A 145 21.02 -2.17 3.08
CA THR A 145 20.18 -3.30 2.68
C THR A 145 20.30 -3.60 1.18
N ASP A 146 20.29 -2.57 0.34
CA ASP A 146 20.45 -2.70 -1.11
C ASP A 146 21.87 -3.14 -1.51
N THR A 147 22.89 -2.55 -0.87
CA THR A 147 24.30 -2.81 -1.22
C THR A 147 24.80 -4.18 -0.78
N PHE A 148 24.40 -4.63 0.42
CA PHE A 148 24.89 -5.86 1.02
C PHE A 148 23.87 -7.02 1.00
N ASP A 149 22.72 -6.83 0.39
CA ASP A 149 21.63 -7.81 0.29
C ASP A 149 21.26 -8.41 1.65
N THR A 150 21.14 -7.56 2.69
CA THR A 150 20.84 -7.98 4.06
C THR A 150 19.78 -7.08 4.70
N MET A 151 18.90 -7.68 5.49
CA MET A 151 17.92 -6.94 6.31
C MET A 151 18.33 -6.80 7.77
N TYR A 152 19.42 -7.43 8.18
CA TYR A 152 19.91 -7.30 9.55
C TYR A 152 21.11 -6.36 9.59
N LEU A 153 20.98 -5.36 10.43
CA LEU A 153 22.08 -4.44 10.75
C LEU A 153 22.85 -5.04 11.93
N ARG A 154 24.02 -5.61 11.65
CA ARG A 154 25.04 -5.73 12.68
C ARG A 154 25.70 -4.36 12.81
N ASP A 155 25.81 -3.86 14.05
CA ASP A 155 26.41 -2.60 14.46
C ASP A 155 27.31 -1.97 13.38
N ASN A 156 26.79 -0.96 12.71
CA ASN A 156 27.51 -0.16 11.73
C ASN A 156 28.17 1.07 12.38
N TYR A 157 28.56 0.97 13.66
CA TYR A 157 29.29 1.99 14.40
C TYR A 157 30.74 1.58 14.62
#